data_98bcdade6dd6d971309e2b2fbe49eac1
#
_entry.id   98bcdade6dd6d971309e2b2fbe49eac1
#
_cell.length_a   1.000
_cell.length_b   1.000
_cell.length_c   1.000
_cell.angle_alpha   90.00
_cell.angle_beta   90.00
_cell.angle_gamma   90.00
#
_symmetry.space_group_name_H-M   'P 1'
#
loop_
_entity.id
_entity.type
_entity.pdbx_description
1 polymer ?
#
loop_
_entity_poly.entity_id
_entity_poly.type
_entity_poly.pdbx_seq_one_letter_code
_entity_poly.pdbx_strand_id
1 'polypeptide(L)'
;MYADVVGYIKAVAAASVRVSITEYARTYENRPLFALFVTSPENHARLDEIQAANLKLADPATSADEASTLIENNPIVTWLSYNVHGNEPSSTESAMEVLYLLASGQSPEIESLLRESVVVIDPTINPDGRDRYVYWYKSMQSNVVRENSADLEHTEPFPGGRTNHYWFDLNRDWVWLVHPESQGRIALYQEWLPQVHMDYHEQGFNNNYFTMPGKAPRNLNLPKEYD
;
A
#
# COMPACT_ATOMS: atom_id res chain seq x y z
N MET A 1 13.91 10.28 -3.26
CA MET A 1 12.76 11.20 -3.39
C MET A 1 11.60 10.47 -4.08
N TYR A 2 10.39 10.99 -3.98
CA TYR A 2 9.23 10.35 -4.62
C TYR A 2 9.35 10.26 -6.15
N ALA A 3 9.97 11.24 -6.77
CA ALA A 3 10.23 11.20 -8.22
C ALA A 3 11.05 9.96 -8.64
N ASP A 4 11.98 9.51 -7.81
CA ASP A 4 12.79 8.31 -8.08
C ASP A 4 11.92 7.05 -7.96
N VAL A 5 11.01 7.01 -6.96
CA VAL A 5 10.03 5.93 -6.82
C VAL A 5 9.13 5.84 -8.05
N VAL A 6 8.60 6.97 -8.53
CA VAL A 6 7.78 7.01 -9.75
C VAL A 6 8.55 6.54 -10.97
N GLY A 7 9.81 6.95 -11.12
CA GLY A 7 10.68 6.47 -12.20
C GLY A 7 10.85 4.95 -12.15
N TYR A 8 11.11 4.41 -10.95
CA TYR A 8 11.31 2.99 -10.75
C TYR A 8 10.05 2.16 -11.06
N ILE A 9 8.90 2.50 -10.46
CA ILE A 9 7.66 1.73 -10.66
C ILE A 9 7.21 1.73 -12.12
N LYS A 10 7.37 2.85 -12.82
CA LYS A 10 7.09 2.94 -14.27
C LYS A 10 8.04 2.08 -15.10
N ALA A 11 9.33 2.04 -14.73
CA ALA A 11 10.31 1.20 -15.42
C ALA A 11 9.98 -0.30 -15.24
N VAL A 12 9.63 -0.73 -14.01
CA VAL A 12 9.23 -2.12 -13.75
C VAL A 12 7.93 -2.47 -14.49
N ALA A 13 6.93 -1.60 -14.46
CA ALA A 13 5.68 -1.83 -15.19
C ALA A 13 5.89 -1.93 -16.72
N ALA A 14 6.80 -1.13 -17.26
CA ALA A 14 7.13 -1.21 -18.68
C ALA A 14 7.93 -2.46 -19.08
N ALA A 15 8.65 -3.06 -18.13
CA ALA A 15 9.54 -4.21 -18.36
C ALA A 15 8.86 -5.57 -18.11
N SER A 16 7.70 -5.62 -17.43
CA SER A 16 7.05 -6.87 -17.03
C SER A 16 5.60 -6.94 -17.51
N VAL A 17 5.25 -8.01 -18.19
CA VAL A 17 3.86 -8.32 -18.59
C VAL A 17 2.97 -8.70 -17.42
N ARG A 18 3.53 -8.85 -16.22
CA ARG A 18 2.83 -9.15 -14.96
C ARG A 18 2.33 -7.90 -14.24
N VAL A 19 2.71 -6.70 -14.70
CA VAL A 19 2.47 -5.45 -13.96
C VAL A 19 1.74 -4.45 -14.82
N SER A 20 0.62 -3.93 -14.33
CA SER A 20 0.03 -2.70 -14.84
C SER A 20 0.03 -1.61 -13.76
N ILE A 21 -0.06 -0.35 -14.17
CA ILE A 21 0.00 0.81 -13.31
C ILE A 21 -1.16 1.75 -13.58
N THR A 22 -1.84 2.20 -12.53
CA THR A 22 -2.95 3.15 -12.60
C THR A 22 -2.66 4.36 -11.72
N GLU A 23 -2.76 5.56 -12.26
CA GLU A 23 -2.79 6.79 -11.46
C GLU A 23 -4.21 6.96 -10.91
N TYR A 24 -4.38 6.91 -9.57
CA TYR A 24 -5.70 6.97 -8.95
C TYR A 24 -6.05 8.31 -8.34
N ALA A 25 -5.05 9.16 -8.06
CA ALA A 25 -5.25 10.50 -7.51
C ALA A 25 -4.00 11.37 -7.66
N ARG A 26 -4.11 12.62 -7.19
CA ARG A 26 -2.98 13.54 -6.99
C ARG A 26 -3.06 14.17 -5.62
N THR A 27 -1.90 14.39 -5.01
CA THR A 27 -1.79 15.12 -3.75
C THR A 27 -2.02 16.62 -3.94
N TYR A 28 -2.10 17.35 -2.82
CA TYR A 28 -2.15 18.84 -2.87
C TYR A 28 -0.91 19.48 -3.52
N GLU A 29 0.24 18.80 -3.48
CA GLU A 29 1.46 19.24 -4.17
C GLU A 29 1.52 18.72 -5.62
N ASN A 30 0.39 18.23 -6.14
CA ASN A 30 0.25 17.71 -7.50
C ASN A 30 1.13 16.49 -7.82
N ARG A 31 1.57 15.73 -6.81
CA ARG A 31 2.25 14.46 -7.02
C ARG A 31 1.23 13.37 -7.37
N PRO A 32 1.44 12.62 -8.47
CA PRO A 32 0.54 11.53 -8.83
C PRO A 32 0.64 10.38 -7.84
N LEU A 33 -0.48 9.74 -7.52
CA LEU A 33 -0.56 8.55 -6.70
C LEU A 33 -0.88 7.35 -7.56
N PHE A 34 -0.13 6.26 -7.38
CA PHE A 34 -0.21 5.07 -8.23
C PHE A 34 -0.55 3.81 -7.44
N ALA A 35 -1.39 2.98 -8.05
CA ALA A 35 -1.53 1.57 -7.69
C ALA A 35 -0.97 0.70 -8.81
N LEU A 36 -0.27 -0.37 -8.43
CA LEU A 36 0.26 -1.37 -9.36
C LEU A 36 -0.50 -2.67 -9.16
N PHE A 37 -0.98 -3.25 -10.24
CA PHE A 37 -1.66 -4.53 -10.24
C PHE A 37 -0.67 -5.58 -10.74
N VAL A 38 -0.32 -6.52 -9.87
CA VAL A 38 0.67 -7.56 -10.16
C VAL A 38 -0.01 -8.92 -10.09
N THR A 39 0.00 -9.64 -11.21
CA THR A 39 -0.64 -10.94 -11.33
C THR A 39 -0.06 -11.71 -12.52
N SER A 40 -0.52 -12.95 -12.77
CA SER A 40 -0.11 -13.70 -13.95
C SER A 40 -0.58 -13.03 -15.27
N PRO A 41 0.09 -13.25 -16.40
CA PRO A 41 -0.35 -12.71 -17.69
C PRO A 41 -1.79 -13.12 -18.06
N GLU A 42 -2.20 -14.33 -17.67
CA GLU A 42 -3.55 -14.84 -17.91
C GLU A 42 -4.59 -14.05 -17.12
N ASN A 43 -4.32 -13.75 -15.85
CA ASN A 43 -5.19 -12.91 -15.04
C ASN A 43 -5.18 -11.45 -15.52
N HIS A 44 -4.04 -10.96 -15.99
CA HIS A 44 -3.94 -9.61 -16.57
C HIS A 44 -4.87 -9.42 -17.77
N ALA A 45 -5.03 -10.46 -18.59
CA ALA A 45 -5.92 -10.42 -19.75
C ALA A 45 -7.42 -10.32 -19.37
N ARG A 46 -7.78 -10.59 -18.12
CA ARG A 46 -9.16 -10.60 -17.62
C ARG A 46 -9.37 -9.81 -16.32
N LEU A 47 -8.56 -8.79 -16.06
CA LEU A 47 -8.66 -7.98 -14.81
C LEU A 47 -10.07 -7.40 -14.62
N ASP A 48 -10.72 -6.92 -15.67
CA ASP A 48 -12.09 -6.39 -15.59
C ASP A 48 -13.12 -7.46 -15.16
N GLU A 49 -12.94 -8.71 -15.62
CA GLU A 49 -13.79 -9.84 -15.22
C GLU A 49 -13.54 -10.20 -13.73
N ILE A 50 -12.29 -10.18 -13.29
CA ILE A 50 -11.91 -10.44 -11.90
C ILE A 50 -12.53 -9.38 -10.98
N GLN A 51 -12.42 -8.12 -11.35
CA GLN A 51 -13.01 -7.00 -10.62
C GLN A 51 -14.54 -7.15 -10.53
N ALA A 52 -15.21 -7.41 -11.66
CA ALA A 52 -16.65 -7.61 -11.71
C ALA A 52 -17.12 -8.80 -10.84
N ALA A 53 -16.34 -9.90 -10.84
CA ALA A 53 -16.61 -11.05 -9.99
C ALA A 53 -16.50 -10.71 -8.49
N ASN A 54 -15.50 -9.93 -8.10
CA ASN A 54 -15.35 -9.44 -6.72
C ASN A 54 -16.52 -8.55 -6.28
N LEU A 55 -16.92 -7.61 -7.13
CA LEU A 55 -18.10 -6.76 -6.85
C LEU A 55 -19.37 -7.59 -6.70
N LYS A 56 -19.51 -8.63 -7.53
CA LYS A 56 -20.65 -9.52 -7.46
C LYS A 56 -20.67 -10.38 -6.19
N LEU A 57 -19.50 -10.82 -5.71
CA LEU A 57 -19.37 -11.51 -4.42
C LEU A 57 -19.82 -10.64 -3.23
N ALA A 58 -19.66 -9.32 -3.33
CA ALA A 58 -20.08 -8.38 -2.30
C ALA A 58 -21.57 -7.99 -2.41
N ASP A 59 -22.26 -8.36 -3.48
CA ASP A 59 -23.69 -8.07 -3.66
C ASP A 59 -24.55 -9.05 -2.84
N PRO A 60 -25.36 -8.57 -1.88
CA PRO A 60 -26.27 -9.41 -1.10
C PRO A 60 -27.30 -10.20 -1.95
N ALA A 61 -27.54 -9.80 -3.19
CA ALA A 61 -28.43 -10.48 -4.11
C ALA A 61 -27.81 -11.72 -4.78
N THR A 62 -26.49 -11.91 -4.68
CA THR A 62 -25.78 -13.07 -5.24
C THR A 62 -26.19 -14.35 -4.51
N SER A 63 -26.64 -15.35 -5.24
CA SER A 63 -27.03 -16.63 -4.66
C SER A 63 -25.81 -17.40 -4.12
N ALA A 64 -26.04 -18.31 -3.16
CA ALA A 64 -24.97 -19.12 -2.57
C ALA A 64 -24.24 -19.98 -3.62
N ASP A 65 -24.96 -20.56 -4.58
CA ASP A 65 -24.37 -21.39 -5.64
C ASP A 65 -23.51 -20.56 -6.59
N GLU A 66 -23.96 -19.34 -6.92
CA GLU A 66 -23.22 -18.41 -7.74
C GLU A 66 -21.95 -17.91 -6.99
N ALA A 67 -22.09 -17.56 -5.72
CA ALA A 67 -20.97 -17.15 -4.88
C ALA A 67 -19.91 -18.26 -4.79
N SER A 68 -20.33 -19.52 -4.59
CA SER A 68 -19.40 -20.66 -4.57
C SER A 68 -18.62 -20.78 -5.89
N THR A 69 -19.33 -20.65 -7.02
CA THR A 69 -18.69 -20.71 -8.35
C THR A 69 -17.69 -19.59 -8.55
N LEU A 70 -18.03 -18.37 -8.12
CA LEU A 70 -17.14 -17.21 -8.21
C LEU A 70 -15.88 -17.40 -7.32
N ILE A 71 -16.05 -17.90 -6.09
CA ILE A 71 -14.94 -18.16 -5.16
C ILE A 71 -13.97 -19.22 -5.72
N GLU A 72 -14.48 -20.26 -6.35
CA GLU A 72 -13.66 -21.32 -6.92
C GLU A 72 -12.83 -20.89 -8.14
N ASN A 73 -13.31 -19.90 -8.90
CA ASN A 73 -12.72 -19.54 -10.18
C ASN A 73 -12.06 -18.15 -10.22
N ASN A 74 -12.27 -17.32 -9.20
CA ASN A 74 -11.71 -15.97 -9.15
C ASN A 74 -10.45 -15.94 -8.30
N PRO A 75 -9.35 -15.32 -8.76
CA PRO A 75 -8.19 -15.11 -7.92
C PRO A 75 -8.52 -14.16 -6.76
N ILE A 76 -7.87 -14.39 -5.62
CA ILE A 76 -7.98 -13.50 -4.46
C ILE A 76 -7.34 -12.14 -4.76
N VAL A 77 -7.95 -11.04 -4.31
CA VAL A 77 -7.37 -9.70 -4.41
C VAL A 77 -6.74 -9.33 -3.07
N THR A 78 -5.44 -9.05 -3.10
CA THR A 78 -4.67 -8.62 -1.93
C THR A 78 -4.19 -7.20 -2.13
N TRP A 79 -4.49 -6.30 -1.19
CA TRP A 79 -4.06 -4.91 -1.22
C TRP A 79 -2.93 -4.67 -0.22
N LEU A 80 -1.81 -4.15 -0.70
CA LEU A 80 -0.63 -3.82 0.09
C LEU A 80 -0.44 -2.31 0.10
N SER A 81 -0.71 -1.68 1.24
CA SER A 81 -0.60 -0.23 1.46
C SER A 81 0.73 0.13 2.12
N TYR A 82 1.44 1.09 1.57
CA TYR A 82 2.74 1.51 2.11
C TYR A 82 2.80 3.02 2.31
N ASN A 83 3.52 3.43 3.33
CA ASN A 83 3.94 4.82 3.56
C ASN A 83 2.78 5.83 3.67
N VAL A 84 1.72 5.48 4.40
CA VAL A 84 0.67 6.42 4.78
C VAL A 84 1.22 7.52 5.69
N HIS A 85 2.26 7.19 6.47
CA HIS A 85 3.09 8.17 7.16
C HIS A 85 4.41 8.34 6.39
N GLY A 86 4.64 9.53 5.85
CA GLY A 86 5.78 9.78 4.98
C GLY A 86 7.15 9.63 5.65
N ASN A 87 7.21 9.75 6.98
CA ASN A 87 8.42 9.53 7.78
C ASN A 87 8.64 8.07 8.21
N GLU A 88 7.94 7.15 7.59
CA GLU A 88 8.16 5.70 7.70
C GLU A 88 8.75 5.19 6.37
N PRO A 89 9.99 5.59 6.01
CA PRO A 89 10.49 5.48 4.64
C PRO A 89 10.81 4.07 4.17
N SER A 90 11.13 3.13 5.08
CA SER A 90 11.47 1.75 4.71
C SER A 90 10.29 0.99 4.11
N SER A 91 9.05 1.39 4.40
CA SER A 91 7.87 0.79 3.80
C SER A 91 7.84 0.97 2.28
N THR A 92 8.11 2.17 1.75
CA THR A 92 8.21 2.38 0.29
C THR A 92 9.40 1.63 -0.33
N GLU A 93 10.55 1.56 0.36
CA GLU A 93 11.69 0.78 -0.13
C GLU A 93 11.32 -0.70 -0.25
N SER A 94 10.64 -1.24 0.78
CA SER A 94 10.12 -2.61 0.75
C SER A 94 9.08 -2.83 -0.36
N ALA A 95 8.21 -1.85 -0.61
CA ALA A 95 7.24 -1.92 -1.71
C ALA A 95 7.94 -2.08 -3.08
N MET A 96 9.05 -1.36 -3.30
CA MET A 96 9.83 -1.47 -4.55
C MET A 96 10.51 -2.84 -4.68
N GLU A 97 11.02 -3.40 -3.58
CA GLU A 97 11.61 -4.75 -3.58
C GLU A 97 10.55 -5.83 -3.82
N VAL A 98 9.41 -5.74 -3.15
CA VAL A 98 8.28 -6.66 -3.36
C VAL A 98 7.78 -6.59 -4.81
N LEU A 99 7.62 -5.38 -5.36
CA LEU A 99 7.25 -5.19 -6.75
C LEU A 99 8.25 -5.88 -7.70
N TYR A 100 9.55 -5.68 -7.48
CA TYR A 100 10.59 -6.32 -8.30
C TYR A 100 10.54 -7.84 -8.20
N LEU A 101 10.42 -8.36 -6.98
CA LEU A 101 10.33 -9.81 -6.73
C LEU A 101 9.16 -10.44 -7.47
N LEU A 102 7.97 -9.85 -7.40
CA LEU A 102 6.77 -10.37 -8.05
C LEU A 102 6.83 -10.19 -9.58
N ALA A 103 7.37 -9.08 -10.06
CA ALA A 103 7.48 -8.80 -11.49
C ALA A 103 8.50 -9.70 -12.22
N SER A 104 9.58 -10.12 -11.53
CA SER A 104 10.71 -10.82 -12.14
C SER A 104 10.93 -12.25 -11.64
N GLY A 105 10.33 -12.62 -10.48
CA GLY A 105 10.53 -13.92 -9.85
C GLY A 105 9.98 -15.07 -10.70
N GLN A 106 10.77 -16.16 -10.80
CA GLN A 106 10.46 -17.35 -11.62
C GLN A 106 10.35 -18.62 -10.78
N SER A 107 10.29 -18.49 -9.45
CA SER A 107 10.09 -19.67 -8.62
C SER A 107 8.65 -20.20 -8.74
N PRO A 108 8.43 -21.50 -8.58
CA PRO A 108 7.09 -22.09 -8.62
C PRO A 108 6.11 -21.44 -7.63
N GLU A 109 6.61 -20.99 -6.47
CA GLU A 109 5.81 -20.33 -5.44
C GLU A 109 5.30 -18.98 -5.92
N ILE A 110 6.16 -18.16 -6.54
CA ILE A 110 5.75 -16.86 -7.09
C ILE A 110 4.78 -17.03 -8.27
N GLU A 111 5.06 -18.00 -9.14
CA GLU A 111 4.16 -18.28 -10.26
C GLU A 111 2.79 -18.78 -9.79
N SER A 112 2.74 -19.62 -8.75
CA SER A 112 1.49 -20.07 -8.15
C SER A 112 0.75 -18.91 -7.49
N LEU A 113 1.45 -18.11 -6.68
CA LEU A 113 0.88 -16.91 -6.04
C LEU A 113 0.22 -16.00 -7.09
N LEU A 114 0.90 -15.71 -8.18
CA LEU A 114 0.38 -14.79 -9.21
C LEU A 114 -0.76 -15.39 -10.04
N ARG A 115 -0.84 -16.71 -10.19
CA ARG A 115 -2.02 -17.34 -10.79
C ARG A 115 -3.25 -17.28 -9.89
N GLU A 116 -3.04 -17.37 -8.59
CA GLU A 116 -4.11 -17.46 -7.58
C GLU A 116 -4.50 -16.10 -7.00
N SER A 117 -3.73 -15.04 -7.32
CA SER A 117 -3.99 -13.70 -6.76
C SER A 117 -3.76 -12.56 -7.75
N VAL A 118 -4.44 -11.45 -7.47
CA VAL A 118 -4.10 -10.11 -7.95
C VAL A 118 -3.56 -9.32 -6.76
N VAL A 119 -2.28 -8.99 -6.79
CA VAL A 119 -1.64 -8.18 -5.76
C VAL A 119 -1.67 -6.72 -6.18
N VAL A 120 -2.40 -5.91 -5.44
CA VAL A 120 -2.44 -4.45 -5.61
C VAL A 120 -1.42 -3.82 -4.69
N ILE A 121 -0.43 -3.13 -5.23
CA ILE A 121 0.61 -2.43 -4.47
C ILE A 121 0.35 -0.93 -4.56
N ASP A 122 0.09 -0.29 -3.42
CA ASP A 122 0.04 1.16 -3.25
C ASP A 122 1.34 1.61 -2.56
N PRO A 123 2.39 1.98 -3.32
CA PRO A 123 3.76 2.01 -2.81
C PRO A 123 4.06 3.22 -1.94
N THR A 124 3.28 4.29 -2.07
CA THR A 124 3.52 5.54 -1.32
C THR A 124 2.24 6.37 -1.28
N ILE A 125 1.49 6.24 -0.20
CA ILE A 125 0.22 6.96 -0.02
C ILE A 125 0.45 8.43 0.29
N ASN A 126 1.56 8.76 0.98
CA ASN A 126 1.89 10.12 1.40
C ASN A 126 3.25 10.59 0.83
N PRO A 127 3.33 10.86 -0.48
CA PRO A 127 4.57 11.31 -1.09
C PRO A 127 5.00 12.72 -0.67
N ASP A 128 4.07 13.59 -0.28
CA ASP A 128 4.36 14.93 0.21
C ASP A 128 5.10 14.87 1.55
N GLY A 129 4.59 14.05 2.47
CA GLY A 129 5.25 13.78 3.75
C GLY A 129 6.59 13.06 3.58
N ARG A 130 6.66 12.06 2.69
CA ARG A 130 7.90 11.35 2.39
C ARG A 130 8.99 12.27 1.87
N ASP A 131 8.70 13.12 0.90
CA ASP A 131 9.70 14.02 0.33
C ASP A 131 10.19 15.03 1.36
N ARG A 132 9.30 15.52 2.23
CA ARG A 132 9.67 16.40 3.35
C ARG A 132 10.63 15.72 4.32
N TYR A 133 10.35 14.46 4.70
CA TYR A 133 11.23 13.66 5.55
C TYR A 133 12.58 13.39 4.89
N VAL A 134 12.58 12.91 3.65
CA VAL A 134 13.82 12.56 2.93
C VAL A 134 14.69 13.80 2.70
N TYR A 135 14.08 14.96 2.41
CA TYR A 135 14.81 16.21 2.28
C TYR A 135 15.49 16.62 3.60
N TRP A 136 14.75 16.58 4.71
CA TRP A 136 15.32 16.85 6.02
C TRP A 136 16.47 15.89 6.32
N TYR A 137 16.25 14.59 6.23
CA TYR A 137 17.24 13.59 6.53
C TYR A 137 18.54 13.81 5.72
N LYS A 138 18.42 13.95 4.41
CA LYS A 138 19.57 14.20 3.52
C LYS A 138 20.31 15.50 3.83
N SER A 139 19.65 16.52 4.35
CA SER A 139 20.26 17.80 4.70
C SER A 139 20.97 17.77 6.06
N MET A 140 20.56 16.86 6.95
CA MET A 140 21.09 16.77 8.32
C MET A 140 22.05 15.60 8.52
N GLN A 141 22.00 14.58 7.64
CA GLN A 141 22.86 13.40 7.77
C GLN A 141 24.34 13.79 7.76
N SER A 142 25.11 13.13 8.62
CA SER A 142 26.57 13.27 8.69
C SER A 142 27.26 12.20 7.83
N ASN A 143 28.46 12.52 7.33
CA ASN A 143 29.34 11.53 6.70
C ASN A 143 29.96 10.55 7.70
N VAL A 144 29.81 10.80 8.99
CA VAL A 144 30.27 9.96 10.08
C VAL A 144 29.08 9.54 10.90
N VAL A 145 28.99 8.24 11.21
CA VAL A 145 27.92 7.72 12.07
C VAL A 145 27.95 8.43 13.42
N ARG A 146 26.83 9.01 13.80
CA ARG A 146 26.63 9.70 15.08
C ARG A 146 25.72 8.89 15.96
N GLU A 147 26.22 8.46 17.10
CA GLU A 147 25.45 7.63 18.04
C GLU A 147 24.60 8.45 19.02
N ASN A 148 24.80 9.78 19.06
CA ASN A 148 24.08 10.66 19.97
C ASN A 148 22.64 10.86 19.48
N SER A 149 21.65 10.32 20.18
CA SER A 149 20.23 10.44 19.86
C SER A 149 19.70 11.89 19.86
N ALA A 150 20.44 12.86 20.42
CA ALA A 150 20.10 14.27 20.38
C ALA A 150 20.63 15.02 19.14
N ASP A 151 21.36 14.34 18.26
CA ASP A 151 21.83 14.94 17.01
C ASP A 151 20.64 15.26 16.07
N LEU A 152 20.84 16.29 15.25
CA LEU A 152 19.80 16.76 14.31
C LEU A 152 19.36 15.70 13.31
N GLU A 153 20.24 14.74 12.96
CA GLU A 153 19.89 13.63 12.08
C GLU A 153 18.93 12.61 12.70
N HIS A 154 18.73 12.66 14.02
CA HIS A 154 17.80 11.79 14.77
C HIS A 154 16.57 12.53 15.29
N THR A 155 16.49 13.84 15.06
CA THR A 155 15.38 14.67 15.56
C THR A 155 14.68 15.38 14.41
N GLU A 156 13.64 14.73 13.89
CA GLU A 156 12.82 15.30 12.83
C GLU A 156 12.09 16.57 13.33
N PRO A 157 12.26 17.72 12.65
CA PRO A 157 11.62 18.95 13.06
C PRO A 157 10.13 18.97 12.66
N PHE A 158 9.34 19.75 13.38
CA PHE A 158 7.99 20.09 12.91
C PHE A 158 8.06 20.83 11.55
N PRO A 159 7.17 20.53 10.59
CA PRO A 159 5.97 19.70 10.70
C PRO A 159 6.19 18.19 10.52
N GLY A 160 7.39 17.73 10.27
CA GLY A 160 7.73 16.33 10.04
C GLY A 160 7.13 15.74 8.76
N GLY A 161 7.53 14.52 8.45
CA GLY A 161 7.04 13.79 7.27
C GLY A 161 5.83 12.90 7.55
N ARG A 162 5.38 12.78 8.80
CA ARG A 162 4.25 11.91 9.13
C ARG A 162 2.98 12.28 8.36
N THR A 163 2.67 13.56 8.30
CA THR A 163 1.41 14.11 7.78
C THR A 163 1.50 14.55 6.32
N ASN A 164 0.36 14.78 5.67
CA ASN A 164 0.29 15.28 4.30
C ASN A 164 0.70 16.77 4.22
N HIS A 165 0.42 17.43 3.07
CA HIS A 165 0.71 18.86 2.86
C HIS A 165 0.08 19.77 3.94
N TYR A 166 -1.15 19.48 4.36
CA TYR A 166 -1.87 20.28 5.36
C TYR A 166 -1.71 19.76 6.80
N TRP A 167 -0.65 18.98 7.05
CA TRP A 167 -0.33 18.43 8.38
C TRP A 167 -1.42 17.54 8.95
N PHE A 168 -2.18 16.89 8.07
CA PHE A 168 -3.21 15.94 8.48
C PHE A 168 -2.67 14.51 8.38
N ASP A 169 -2.95 13.70 9.39
CA ASP A 169 -2.60 12.28 9.40
C ASP A 169 -3.56 11.49 8.51
N LEU A 170 -3.09 11.09 7.32
CA LEU A 170 -3.92 10.34 6.36
C LEU A 170 -4.41 8.99 6.90
N ASN A 171 -3.74 8.44 7.94
CA ASN A 171 -4.25 7.25 8.64
C ASN A 171 -5.41 7.57 9.60
N ARG A 172 -5.93 8.79 9.59
CA ARG A 172 -7.17 9.22 10.26
C ARG A 172 -8.26 9.62 9.26
N ASP A 173 -8.01 9.44 7.96
CA ASP A 173 -8.91 9.90 6.91
C ASP A 173 -9.59 8.75 6.13
N TRP A 174 -9.61 7.53 6.67
CA TRP A 174 -10.25 6.37 6.05
C TRP A 174 -11.79 6.49 5.95
N VAL A 175 -12.41 7.22 6.86
CA VAL A 175 -13.87 7.38 6.96
C VAL A 175 -14.30 8.76 6.50
N TRP A 176 -13.56 9.79 6.90
CA TRP A 176 -13.95 11.17 6.62
C TRP A 176 -13.73 11.58 5.17
N LEU A 177 -12.68 11.02 4.53
CA LEU A 177 -12.33 11.25 3.12
C LEU A 177 -12.24 12.75 2.77
N VAL A 178 -11.56 13.50 3.61
CA VAL A 178 -11.43 14.96 3.47
C VAL A 178 -10.36 15.32 2.44
N HIS A 179 -9.34 14.46 2.30
CA HIS A 179 -8.16 14.72 1.48
C HIS A 179 -8.19 13.96 0.14
N PRO A 180 -7.68 14.56 -0.94
CA PRO A 180 -7.71 13.93 -2.27
C PRO A 180 -6.96 12.60 -2.31
N GLU A 181 -5.90 12.43 -1.51
CA GLU A 181 -5.17 11.19 -1.37
C GLU A 181 -6.09 10.06 -0.88
N SER A 182 -6.87 10.33 0.17
CA SER A 182 -7.82 9.38 0.74
C SER A 182 -9.01 9.12 -0.18
N GLN A 183 -9.54 10.17 -0.80
CA GLN A 183 -10.69 10.06 -1.72
C GLN A 183 -10.35 9.15 -2.90
N GLY A 184 -9.22 9.39 -3.57
CA GLY A 184 -8.82 8.58 -4.71
C GLY A 184 -8.48 7.14 -4.33
N ARG A 185 -7.76 6.95 -3.21
CA ARG A 185 -7.44 5.61 -2.70
C ARG A 185 -8.70 4.79 -2.40
N ILE A 186 -9.64 5.37 -1.66
CA ILE A 186 -10.87 4.65 -1.28
C ILE A 186 -11.78 4.43 -2.49
N ALA A 187 -11.84 5.35 -3.45
CA ALA A 187 -12.56 5.11 -4.69
C ALA A 187 -12.04 3.85 -5.41
N LEU A 188 -10.73 3.77 -5.64
CA LEU A 188 -10.13 2.58 -6.26
C LEU A 188 -10.28 1.32 -5.39
N TYR A 189 -10.15 1.45 -4.06
CA TYR A 189 -10.34 0.34 -3.13
C TYR A 189 -11.76 -0.25 -3.21
N GLN A 190 -12.78 0.61 -3.33
CA GLN A 190 -14.18 0.19 -3.46
C GLN A 190 -14.49 -0.45 -4.83
N GLU A 191 -13.73 -0.13 -5.86
CA GLU A 191 -13.84 -0.79 -7.16
C GLU A 191 -13.29 -2.23 -7.12
N TRP A 192 -12.33 -2.52 -6.24
CA TRP A 192 -11.66 -3.83 -6.19
C TRP A 192 -12.10 -4.70 -5.03
N LEU A 193 -12.56 -4.14 -3.92
CA LEU A 193 -13.00 -4.84 -2.69
C LEU A 193 -12.07 -6.01 -2.30
N PRO A 194 -10.79 -5.73 -1.97
CA PRO A 194 -9.81 -6.79 -1.71
C PRO A 194 -10.22 -7.64 -0.51
N GLN A 195 -9.98 -8.96 -0.58
CA GLN A 195 -10.22 -9.89 0.52
C GLN A 195 -9.18 -9.79 1.62
N VAL A 196 -7.96 -9.37 1.27
CA VAL A 196 -6.86 -9.17 2.21
C VAL A 196 -6.31 -7.76 2.04
N HIS A 197 -6.15 -7.05 3.15
CA HIS A 197 -5.47 -5.75 3.18
C HIS A 197 -4.37 -5.78 4.23
N MET A 198 -3.17 -5.40 3.83
CA MET A 198 -2.02 -5.21 4.72
C MET A 198 -1.57 -3.77 4.65
N ASP A 199 -1.53 -3.11 5.80
CA ASP A 199 -1.10 -1.72 5.94
C ASP A 199 0.25 -1.69 6.68
N TYR A 200 1.30 -1.24 5.99
CA TYR A 200 2.68 -1.30 6.47
C TYR A 200 3.08 -0.01 7.16
N HIS A 201 3.48 -0.15 8.42
CA HIS A 201 3.91 0.93 9.31
C HIS A 201 5.27 0.67 9.90
N GLU A 202 5.89 1.73 10.37
CA GLU A 202 7.08 1.66 11.22
C GLU A 202 6.80 2.17 12.62
N GLN A 203 7.57 1.68 13.57
CA GLN A 203 7.58 2.21 14.94
C GLN A 203 8.84 3.03 15.17
N GLY A 204 8.76 3.97 16.12
CA GLY A 204 9.96 4.68 16.56
C GLY A 204 11.00 3.69 17.10
N PHE A 205 12.25 3.86 16.70
CA PHE A 205 13.36 2.94 17.01
C PHE A 205 13.63 2.74 18.52
N ASN A 206 13.12 3.64 19.36
CA ASN A 206 13.21 3.54 20.83
C ASN A 206 11.90 3.05 21.48
N ASN A 207 10.89 2.65 20.70
CA ASN A 207 9.62 2.19 21.22
C ASN A 207 9.61 0.67 21.45
N ASN A 208 8.64 0.20 22.23
CA ASN A 208 8.41 -1.22 22.40
C ASN A 208 8.00 -1.88 21.09
N TYR A 209 8.39 -3.14 20.95
CA TYR A 209 7.99 -3.93 19.78
C TYR A 209 6.47 -4.10 19.76
N PHE A 210 5.86 -3.90 18.59
CA PHE A 210 4.43 -4.12 18.40
C PHE A 210 4.13 -5.62 18.40
N THR A 211 3.07 -6.01 19.12
CA THR A 211 2.62 -7.40 19.18
C THR A 211 1.19 -7.54 18.66
N MET A 212 0.97 -8.53 17.83
CA MET A 212 -0.35 -8.96 17.39
C MET A 212 -0.81 -10.18 18.22
N PRO A 213 -2.09 -10.34 18.46
CA PRO A 213 -3.24 -9.49 18.16
C PRO A 213 -3.31 -8.23 19.02
N GLY A 214 -4.11 -7.27 18.58
CA GLY A 214 -4.33 -6.01 19.32
C GLY A 214 -4.86 -6.25 20.74
N LYS A 215 -4.60 -5.30 21.62
CA LYS A 215 -5.00 -5.36 23.02
C LYS A 215 -6.51 -5.11 23.18
N ALA A 216 -7.15 -5.80 24.13
CA ALA A 216 -8.52 -5.50 24.54
C ALA A 216 -8.68 -4.04 25.03
N PRO A 217 -9.89 -3.43 24.89
CA PRO A 217 -11.13 -4.03 24.43
C PRO A 217 -11.20 -4.19 22.91
N ARG A 218 -11.81 -5.30 22.47
CA ARG A 218 -12.04 -5.58 21.04
C ARG A 218 -13.49 -5.31 20.68
N ASN A 219 -13.74 -5.10 19.38
CA ASN A 219 -15.12 -4.91 18.92
C ASN A 219 -15.91 -6.22 19.05
N LEU A 220 -16.96 -6.20 19.87
CA LEU A 220 -17.80 -7.37 20.16
C LEU A 220 -18.61 -7.86 18.94
N ASN A 221 -18.67 -7.07 17.87
CA ASN A 221 -19.34 -7.45 16.61
C ASN A 221 -18.41 -8.25 15.68
N LEU A 222 -17.13 -8.40 16.00
CA LEU A 222 -16.23 -9.24 15.24
C LEU A 222 -16.51 -10.71 15.53
N PRO A 223 -16.38 -11.60 14.51
CA PRO A 223 -16.43 -13.03 14.71
C PRO A 223 -15.37 -13.51 15.72
N LYS A 224 -15.64 -14.63 16.39
CA LYS A 224 -14.73 -15.18 17.43
C LYS A 224 -13.37 -15.60 16.87
N GLU A 225 -13.30 -15.87 15.57
CA GLU A 225 -12.07 -16.21 14.86
C GLU A 225 -11.04 -15.08 14.86
N TYR A 226 -11.45 -13.86 15.23
CA TYR A 226 -10.56 -12.70 15.43
C TYR A 226 -9.99 -12.60 16.86
N ASP A 227 -10.37 -13.47 17.77
CA ASP A 227 -9.82 -13.60 19.10
C ASP A 227 -8.65 -14.60 19.10
#